data_897106f0730a58dc3bac1d3c41e76612
#
_entry.id   897106f0730a58dc3bac1d3c41e76612
#
_cell.length_a   1.000
_cell.length_b   1.000
_cell.length_c   1.000
_cell.angle_alpha   90.00
_cell.angle_beta   90.00
_cell.angle_gamma   90.00
#
_symmetry.space_group_name_H-M   'P 1'
#
loop_
_entity.id
_entity.type
_entity.pdbx_description
1 polymer ?
#
loop_
_entity_poly.entity_id
_entity_poly.type
_entity_poly.pdbx_seq_one_letter_code
_entity_poly.pdbx_strand_id
1 'polypeptide(L)'
;KSLIITGFISDQDLIYLYKTCYLFVFPSLHEGFGLPCLEAMACNAAVIGSNTTSIPEVIGMKEALFSPTDPEEIANLIVKAFEDVGYYKRLKENAKKQKNKFSWERSANILFNTLSNLESEVNLDQTLFEADKVFFEKMKGLLFDLKDSDLKKISQSVESIYGNKMPSLYIDITAIAEFDAKTGIQRVVYSIINNIPEKFYNYNIKFVVLT
;
A
#
# COMPACT_ATOMS: atom_id res chain seq x y z
N LYS A 1 -25.73 3.78 -29.40
CA LYS A 1 -24.79 3.90 -28.25
C LYS A 1 -25.16 2.80 -27.29
N SER A 2 -24.20 1.91 -26.98
CA SER A 2 -24.38 0.84 -25.99
C SER A 2 -23.57 1.17 -24.73
N LEU A 3 -24.24 1.20 -23.59
CA LEU A 3 -23.62 1.22 -22.27
C LEU A 3 -23.68 -0.22 -21.71
N ILE A 4 -22.54 -0.73 -21.24
CA ILE A 4 -22.47 -2.03 -20.60
C ILE A 4 -22.04 -1.81 -19.16
N ILE A 5 -22.85 -2.29 -18.22
CA ILE A 5 -22.54 -2.32 -16.80
C ILE A 5 -22.13 -3.75 -16.48
N THR A 6 -20.85 -3.96 -16.24
CA THR A 6 -20.28 -5.31 -16.08
C THR A 6 -20.60 -5.94 -14.71
N GLY A 7 -20.87 -5.14 -13.68
CA GLY A 7 -20.90 -5.64 -12.32
C GLY A 7 -19.52 -6.17 -11.90
N PHE A 8 -19.50 -7.17 -11.03
CA PHE A 8 -18.26 -7.85 -10.66
C PHE A 8 -17.76 -8.70 -11.83
N ILE A 9 -16.47 -8.56 -12.13
CA ILE A 9 -15.77 -9.32 -13.18
C ILE A 9 -14.52 -9.99 -12.59
N SER A 10 -14.06 -11.06 -13.23
CA SER A 10 -12.83 -11.73 -12.83
C SER A 10 -11.59 -10.87 -13.14
N ASP A 11 -10.48 -11.12 -12.44
CA ASP A 11 -9.19 -10.44 -12.72
C ASP A 11 -8.74 -10.67 -14.18
N GLN A 12 -9.03 -11.85 -14.75
CA GLN A 12 -8.71 -12.17 -16.14
C GLN A 12 -9.51 -11.31 -17.12
N ASP A 13 -10.81 -11.14 -16.87
CA ASP A 13 -11.68 -10.29 -17.68
C ASP A 13 -11.27 -8.81 -17.56
N LEU A 14 -10.93 -8.37 -16.34
CA LEU A 14 -10.44 -7.01 -16.10
C LEU A 14 -9.15 -6.72 -16.88
N ILE A 15 -8.18 -7.64 -16.83
CA ILE A 15 -6.95 -7.55 -17.62
C ILE A 15 -7.25 -7.52 -19.12
N TYR A 16 -8.20 -8.32 -19.58
CA TYR A 16 -8.62 -8.32 -20.96
C TYR A 16 -9.21 -6.96 -21.37
N LEU A 17 -10.10 -6.39 -20.56
CA LEU A 17 -10.66 -5.06 -20.77
C LEU A 17 -9.57 -3.98 -20.81
N TYR A 18 -8.63 -3.98 -19.88
CA TYR A 18 -7.50 -3.04 -19.89
C TYR A 18 -6.63 -3.16 -21.14
N LYS A 19 -6.39 -4.38 -21.63
CA LYS A 19 -5.58 -4.61 -22.85
C LYS A 19 -6.28 -4.18 -24.14
N THR A 20 -7.61 -4.26 -24.16
CA THR A 20 -8.40 -4.06 -25.40
C THR A 20 -9.09 -2.70 -25.46
N CYS A 21 -9.22 -1.99 -24.33
CA CYS A 21 -9.83 -0.66 -24.36
C CYS A 21 -8.98 0.32 -25.18
N TYR A 22 -9.65 1.20 -25.88
CA TYR A 22 -8.99 2.31 -26.57
C TYR A 22 -8.46 3.32 -25.55
N LEU A 23 -9.28 3.70 -24.59
CA LEU A 23 -8.97 4.66 -23.53
C LEU A 23 -9.56 4.20 -22.22
N PHE A 24 -8.74 4.22 -21.15
CA PHE A 24 -9.20 4.04 -19.78
C PHE A 24 -9.41 5.41 -19.13
N VAL A 25 -10.61 5.64 -18.62
CA VAL A 25 -11.02 6.90 -17.97
C VAL A 25 -11.29 6.63 -16.50
N PHE A 26 -10.63 7.35 -15.59
CA PHE A 26 -10.75 7.14 -14.16
C PHE A 26 -11.18 8.40 -13.41
N PRO A 27 -12.49 8.68 -13.31
CA PRO A 27 -13.02 9.90 -12.71
C PRO A 27 -13.27 9.76 -11.20
N SER A 28 -12.35 9.15 -10.45
CA SER A 28 -12.50 9.01 -9.01
C SER A 28 -12.34 10.35 -8.28
N LEU A 29 -13.18 10.60 -7.30
CA LEU A 29 -13.12 11.80 -6.45
C LEU A 29 -12.02 11.72 -5.42
N HIS A 30 -11.73 10.52 -4.90
CA HIS A 30 -10.72 10.30 -3.86
C HIS A 30 -10.14 8.89 -3.94
N GLU A 31 -8.82 8.82 -3.94
CA GLU A 31 -8.07 7.57 -3.95
C GLU A 31 -6.88 7.65 -3.01
N GLY A 32 -6.55 6.53 -2.35
CA GLY A 32 -5.32 6.41 -1.59
C GLY A 32 -4.08 6.31 -2.47
N PHE A 33 -4.19 5.62 -3.62
CA PHE A 33 -3.11 5.48 -4.60
C PHE A 33 -3.59 5.58 -6.05
N GLY A 34 -4.65 4.86 -6.44
CA GLY A 34 -5.12 4.79 -7.83
C GLY A 34 -4.58 3.56 -8.57
N LEU A 35 -4.58 2.39 -7.90
CA LEU A 35 -4.15 1.11 -8.50
C LEU A 35 -4.78 0.84 -9.87
N PRO A 36 -6.08 1.10 -10.11
CA PRO A 36 -6.69 0.86 -11.41
C PRO A 36 -6.01 1.61 -12.56
N CYS A 37 -5.53 2.84 -12.32
CA CYS A 37 -4.76 3.60 -13.33
C CYS A 37 -3.43 2.90 -13.65
N LEU A 38 -2.72 2.44 -12.62
CA LEU A 38 -1.46 1.75 -12.79
C LEU A 38 -1.64 0.38 -13.45
N GLU A 39 -2.68 -0.37 -13.10
CA GLU A 39 -3.04 -1.65 -13.71
C GLU A 39 -3.34 -1.48 -15.21
N ALA A 40 -4.14 -0.47 -15.57
CA ALA A 40 -4.42 -0.14 -16.96
C ALA A 40 -3.14 0.23 -17.73
N MET A 41 -2.26 1.04 -17.12
CA MET A 41 -0.96 1.38 -17.71
C MET A 41 -0.04 0.16 -17.85
N ALA A 42 -0.06 -0.77 -16.88
CA ALA A 42 0.69 -2.02 -16.96
C ALA A 42 0.24 -2.88 -18.14
N CYS A 43 -1.06 -2.82 -18.45
CA CYS A 43 -1.64 -3.44 -19.65
C CYS A 43 -1.44 -2.61 -20.94
N ASN A 44 -0.66 -1.54 -20.90
CA ASN A 44 -0.43 -0.59 -21.98
C ASN A 44 -1.68 0.15 -22.48
N ALA A 45 -2.68 0.36 -21.65
CA ALA A 45 -3.81 1.24 -21.98
C ALA A 45 -3.36 2.71 -22.05
N ALA A 46 -4.01 3.50 -22.88
CA ALA A 46 -4.01 4.96 -22.74
C ALA A 46 -4.89 5.33 -21.56
N VAL A 47 -4.41 6.19 -20.65
CA VAL A 47 -5.10 6.51 -19.39
C VAL A 47 -5.26 8.00 -19.25
N ILE A 48 -6.48 8.43 -18.90
CA ILE A 48 -6.77 9.77 -18.38
C ILE A 48 -7.48 9.63 -17.03
N GLY A 49 -7.30 10.58 -16.14
CA GLY A 49 -7.89 10.47 -14.79
C GLY A 49 -8.00 11.80 -14.06
N SER A 50 -8.55 11.72 -12.86
CA SER A 50 -8.79 12.88 -12.01
C SER A 50 -7.50 13.60 -11.62
N ASN A 51 -7.57 14.91 -11.43
CA ASN A 51 -6.49 15.75 -10.94
C ASN A 51 -6.45 15.83 -9.41
N THR A 52 -7.07 14.87 -8.71
CA THR A 52 -7.25 14.86 -7.26
C THR A 52 -6.41 13.77 -6.59
N THR A 53 -6.10 14.00 -5.32
CA THR A 53 -5.40 13.06 -4.42
C THR A 53 -4.09 12.48 -5.01
N SER A 54 -3.93 11.17 -5.09
CA SER A 54 -2.75 10.46 -5.58
C SER A 54 -2.73 10.21 -7.09
N ILE A 55 -3.86 10.39 -7.79
CA ILE A 55 -3.99 10.07 -9.23
C ILE A 55 -2.98 10.86 -10.09
N PRO A 56 -2.73 12.17 -9.86
CA PRO A 56 -1.71 12.92 -10.59
C PRO A 56 -0.30 12.32 -10.52
N GLU A 57 0.08 11.77 -9.36
CA GLU A 57 1.38 11.10 -9.17
C GLU A 57 1.46 9.82 -10.02
N VAL A 58 0.40 9.02 -10.00
CA VAL A 58 0.34 7.76 -10.74
C VAL A 58 0.33 8.00 -12.24
N ILE A 59 -0.51 8.90 -12.73
CA ILE A 59 -0.60 9.22 -14.17
C ILE A 59 0.66 9.96 -14.65
N GLY A 60 1.17 10.92 -13.87
CA GLY A 60 2.42 11.62 -14.15
C GLY A 60 2.43 12.46 -15.43
N MET A 61 1.28 12.82 -15.98
CA MET A 61 1.12 13.61 -17.20
C MET A 61 -0.03 14.61 -17.03
N LYS A 62 0.29 15.89 -16.87
CA LYS A 62 -0.68 16.94 -16.59
C LYS A 62 -1.80 17.02 -17.65
N GLU A 63 -1.46 16.83 -18.93
CA GLU A 63 -2.41 16.87 -20.02
C GLU A 63 -3.43 15.71 -20.02
N ALA A 64 -3.22 14.67 -19.19
CA ALA A 64 -4.11 13.53 -19.04
C ALA A 64 -5.02 13.64 -17.81
N LEU A 65 -4.98 14.78 -17.10
CA LEU A 65 -5.73 15.01 -15.88
C LEU A 65 -6.89 15.95 -16.12
N PHE A 66 -8.00 15.70 -15.40
CA PHE A 66 -9.23 16.50 -15.44
C PHE A 66 -9.83 16.65 -14.04
N SER A 67 -10.69 17.65 -13.87
CA SER A 67 -11.53 17.75 -12.67
C SER A 67 -12.60 16.66 -12.69
N PRO A 68 -12.69 15.79 -11.66
CA PRO A 68 -13.69 14.73 -11.63
C PRO A 68 -15.13 15.23 -11.49
N THR A 69 -15.30 16.51 -11.16
CA THR A 69 -16.61 17.17 -11.02
C THR A 69 -16.99 18.00 -12.25
N ASP A 70 -16.16 17.99 -13.29
CA ASP A 70 -16.41 18.72 -14.55
C ASP A 70 -16.61 17.73 -15.71
N PRO A 71 -17.88 17.38 -16.03
CA PRO A 71 -18.17 16.45 -17.13
C PRO A 71 -17.74 16.97 -18.50
N GLU A 72 -17.68 18.28 -18.68
CA GLU A 72 -17.28 18.89 -19.95
C GLU A 72 -15.77 18.72 -20.17
N GLU A 73 -14.95 18.95 -19.15
CA GLU A 73 -13.51 18.70 -19.20
C GLU A 73 -13.22 17.23 -19.50
N ILE A 74 -13.94 16.30 -18.84
CA ILE A 74 -13.81 14.85 -19.08
C ILE A 74 -14.15 14.54 -20.55
N ALA A 75 -15.27 15.02 -21.04
CA ALA A 75 -15.71 14.80 -22.42
C ALA A 75 -14.70 15.34 -23.43
N ASN A 76 -14.17 16.54 -23.20
CA ASN A 76 -13.18 17.17 -24.07
C ASN A 76 -11.88 16.34 -24.15
N LEU A 77 -11.39 15.79 -23.04
CA LEU A 77 -10.20 14.92 -23.06
C LEU A 77 -10.48 13.58 -23.75
N ILE A 78 -11.67 13.01 -23.58
CA ILE A 78 -12.06 11.80 -24.32
C ILE A 78 -12.06 12.09 -25.82
N VAL A 79 -12.75 13.14 -26.28
CA VAL A 79 -12.80 13.54 -27.69
C VAL A 79 -11.38 13.78 -28.23
N LYS A 80 -10.53 14.51 -27.49
CA LYS A 80 -9.15 14.77 -27.86
C LYS A 80 -8.36 13.47 -28.08
N ALA A 81 -8.57 12.46 -27.21
CA ALA A 81 -7.90 11.17 -27.36
C ALA A 81 -8.30 10.41 -28.64
N PHE A 82 -9.53 10.64 -29.14
CA PHE A 82 -10.01 10.05 -30.40
C PHE A 82 -9.57 10.85 -31.63
N GLU A 83 -9.50 12.16 -31.56
CA GLU A 83 -9.25 13.04 -32.70
C GLU A 83 -7.77 13.38 -32.89
N ASP A 84 -6.98 13.50 -31.78
CA ASP A 84 -5.56 13.82 -31.83
C ASP A 84 -4.70 12.55 -31.67
N VAL A 85 -4.29 11.98 -32.80
CA VAL A 85 -3.39 10.81 -32.83
C VAL A 85 -2.08 11.05 -32.09
N GLY A 86 -1.55 12.28 -32.11
CA GLY A 86 -0.35 12.65 -31.39
C GLY A 86 -0.54 12.61 -29.88
N TYR A 87 -1.66 13.15 -29.39
CA TYR A 87 -2.03 13.09 -27.99
C TYR A 87 -2.23 11.64 -27.51
N TYR A 88 -2.97 10.83 -28.29
CA TYR A 88 -3.16 9.42 -27.97
C TYR A 88 -1.83 8.65 -27.86
N LYS A 89 -0.91 8.87 -28.81
CA LYS A 89 0.44 8.27 -28.75
C LYS A 89 1.20 8.70 -27.49
N ARG A 90 1.12 9.98 -27.11
CA ARG A 90 1.75 10.47 -25.86
C ARG A 90 1.17 9.79 -24.62
N LEU A 91 -0.14 9.57 -24.54
CA LEU A 91 -0.77 8.82 -23.45
C LEU A 91 -0.21 7.40 -23.35
N LYS A 92 -0.09 6.69 -24.49
CA LYS A 92 0.49 5.33 -24.55
C LYS A 92 1.96 5.27 -24.14
N GLU A 93 2.75 6.25 -24.57
CA GLU A 93 4.16 6.35 -24.20
C GLU A 93 4.32 6.69 -22.72
N ASN A 94 3.48 7.57 -22.20
CA ASN A 94 3.45 7.90 -20.78
C ASN A 94 3.12 6.66 -19.93
N ALA A 95 2.12 5.88 -20.31
CA ALA A 95 1.76 4.64 -19.62
C ALA A 95 2.96 3.67 -19.52
N LYS A 96 3.72 3.51 -20.61
CA LYS A 96 4.94 2.68 -20.63
C LYS A 96 6.04 3.20 -19.69
N LYS A 97 6.18 4.51 -19.54
CA LYS A 97 7.18 5.12 -18.64
C LYS A 97 6.74 5.02 -17.18
N GLN A 98 5.49 5.36 -16.89
CA GLN A 98 4.97 5.43 -15.52
C GLN A 98 4.92 4.06 -14.85
N LYS A 99 4.44 3.02 -15.55
CA LYS A 99 4.38 1.66 -14.96
C LYS A 99 5.73 1.18 -14.40
N ASN A 100 6.85 1.62 -14.95
CA ASN A 100 8.18 1.23 -14.52
C ASN A 100 8.68 1.99 -13.28
N LYS A 101 7.98 3.06 -12.86
CA LYS A 101 8.34 3.83 -11.66
C LYS A 101 7.84 3.16 -10.39
N PHE A 102 6.84 2.30 -10.50
CA PHE A 102 6.16 1.66 -9.38
C PHE A 102 6.42 0.16 -9.41
N SER A 103 6.93 -0.37 -8.32
CA SER A 103 7.02 -1.81 -8.07
C SER A 103 6.90 -2.09 -6.59
N TRP A 104 6.37 -3.24 -6.24
CA TRP A 104 6.26 -3.69 -4.86
C TRP A 104 7.63 -3.84 -4.20
N GLU A 105 8.61 -4.36 -4.94
CA GLU A 105 10.01 -4.46 -4.49
C GLU A 105 10.57 -3.09 -4.11
N ARG A 106 10.38 -2.08 -4.96
CA ARG A 106 10.83 -0.71 -4.67
C ARG A 106 10.13 -0.14 -3.44
N SER A 107 8.82 -0.34 -3.31
CA SER A 107 8.05 0.13 -2.16
C SER A 107 8.52 -0.53 -0.87
N ALA A 108 8.73 -1.86 -0.89
CA ALA A 108 9.28 -2.60 0.23
C ALA A 108 10.70 -2.10 0.59
N ASN A 109 11.58 -1.91 -0.38
CA ASN A 109 12.92 -1.40 -0.15
C ASN A 109 12.93 0.01 0.48
N ILE A 110 12.06 0.91 0.02
CA ILE A 110 11.93 2.25 0.61
C ILE A 110 11.46 2.14 2.06
N LEU A 111 10.41 1.37 2.32
CA LEU A 111 9.87 1.17 3.67
C LEU A 111 10.95 0.64 4.63
N PHE A 112 11.58 -0.46 4.27
CA PHE A 112 12.56 -1.11 5.14
C PHE A 112 13.85 -0.28 5.31
N ASN A 113 14.30 0.44 4.27
CA ASN A 113 15.43 1.36 4.41
C ASN A 113 15.08 2.52 5.36
N THR A 114 13.87 3.05 5.28
CA THR A 114 13.42 4.12 6.19
C THR A 114 13.40 3.62 7.64
N LEU A 115 12.86 2.42 7.88
CA LEU A 115 12.86 1.81 9.22
C LEU A 115 14.29 1.61 9.76
N SER A 116 15.22 1.10 8.93
CA SER A 116 16.61 0.92 9.33
C SER A 116 17.32 2.24 9.68
N ASN A 117 17.01 3.32 8.95
CA ASN A 117 17.58 4.63 9.25
C ASN A 117 17.03 5.19 10.57
N LEU A 118 15.75 5.00 10.85
CA LEU A 118 15.14 5.41 12.12
C LEU A 118 15.78 4.66 13.30
N GLU A 119 16.06 3.36 13.15
CA GLU A 119 16.74 2.58 14.19
C GLU A 119 18.15 3.12 14.51
N SER A 120 18.87 3.66 13.51
CA SER A 120 20.19 4.25 13.70
C SER A 120 20.16 5.65 14.34
N GLU A 121 19.08 6.40 14.17
CA GLU A 121 18.93 7.76 14.71
C GLU A 121 18.35 7.79 16.14
N VAL A 122 17.55 6.80 16.48
CA VAL A 122 16.97 6.67 17.83
C VAL A 122 17.92 5.81 18.66
N ASN A 123 18.43 6.35 19.75
CA ASN A 123 19.13 5.58 20.76
C ASN A 123 18.09 4.74 21.54
N LEU A 124 17.60 3.70 20.84
CA LEU A 124 16.49 2.84 21.29
C LEU A 124 16.75 2.26 22.68
N ASP A 125 18.03 1.97 23.01
CA ASP A 125 18.41 1.39 24.30
C ASP A 125 18.08 2.34 25.48
N GLN A 126 18.31 3.65 25.34
CA GLN A 126 17.98 4.60 26.40
C GLN A 126 16.48 4.90 26.50
N THR A 127 15.81 5.09 25.35
CA THR A 127 14.38 5.42 25.32
C THR A 127 13.52 4.23 25.77
N LEU A 128 13.86 3.02 25.35
CA LEU A 128 13.22 1.79 25.81
C LEU A 128 13.48 1.55 27.30
N PHE A 129 14.72 1.72 27.77
CA PHE A 129 15.07 1.53 29.16
C PHE A 129 14.26 2.48 30.09
N GLU A 130 14.11 3.74 29.71
CA GLU A 130 13.30 4.69 30.49
C GLU A 130 11.79 4.36 30.42
N ALA A 131 11.27 3.97 29.26
CA ALA A 131 9.88 3.53 29.11
C ALA A 131 9.61 2.26 29.92
N ASP A 132 10.53 1.31 29.88
CA ASP A 132 10.47 0.06 30.63
C ASP A 132 10.48 0.32 32.14
N LYS A 133 11.35 1.21 32.61
CA LYS A 133 11.42 1.58 34.03
C LYS A 133 10.10 2.17 34.51
N VAL A 134 9.50 3.08 33.75
CA VAL A 134 8.18 3.66 34.04
C VAL A 134 7.09 2.58 34.02
N PHE A 135 7.12 1.67 33.06
CA PHE A 135 6.20 0.55 32.96
C PHE A 135 6.31 -0.39 34.17
N PHE A 136 7.52 -0.84 34.51
CA PHE A 136 7.74 -1.72 35.66
C PHE A 136 7.39 -1.07 37.00
N GLU A 137 7.66 0.22 37.19
CA GLU A 137 7.25 0.95 38.39
C GLU A 137 5.72 1.04 38.53
N LYS A 138 4.99 1.26 37.41
CA LYS A 138 3.53 1.22 37.42
C LYS A 138 2.96 -0.17 37.64
N MET A 139 3.63 -1.20 37.10
CA MET A 139 3.21 -2.58 37.25
C MET A 139 3.43 -3.14 38.65
N LYS A 140 4.43 -2.66 39.42
CA LYS A 140 4.69 -3.12 40.80
C LYS A 140 3.44 -3.11 41.69
N GLY A 141 2.61 -2.07 41.59
CA GLY A 141 1.38 -1.98 42.36
C GLY A 141 0.26 -2.95 41.94
N LEU A 142 0.27 -3.37 40.65
CA LEU A 142 -0.75 -4.24 40.08
C LEU A 142 -0.40 -5.73 40.22
N LEU A 143 0.88 -6.06 40.39
CA LEU A 143 1.36 -7.45 40.44
C LEU A 143 1.04 -8.15 41.77
N PHE A 144 0.79 -7.42 42.85
CA PHE A 144 0.51 -7.99 44.16
C PHE A 144 -0.82 -8.76 44.26
N ASP A 145 -1.79 -8.47 43.39
CA ASP A 145 -3.11 -9.08 43.41
C ASP A 145 -3.32 -10.16 42.30
N LEU A 146 -2.26 -10.47 41.54
CA LEU A 146 -2.35 -11.42 40.43
C LEU A 146 -2.10 -12.85 40.86
N LYS A 147 -2.82 -13.81 40.26
CA LYS A 147 -2.61 -15.24 40.46
C LYS A 147 -1.29 -15.70 39.81
N ASP A 148 -0.65 -16.70 40.35
CA ASP A 148 0.59 -17.29 39.78
C ASP A 148 0.50 -17.63 38.31
N SER A 149 -0.70 -18.04 37.83
CA SER A 149 -0.95 -18.32 36.41
C SER A 149 -0.82 -17.08 35.53
N ASP A 150 -1.20 -15.93 36.03
CA ASP A 150 -1.18 -14.67 35.27
C ASP A 150 0.23 -14.04 35.33
N LEU A 151 0.91 -14.16 36.48
CA LEU A 151 2.32 -13.81 36.62
C LEU A 151 3.18 -14.62 35.65
N LYS A 152 2.90 -15.92 35.48
CA LYS A 152 3.61 -16.77 34.51
C LYS A 152 3.39 -16.34 33.07
N LYS A 153 2.17 -15.94 32.68
CA LYS A 153 1.89 -15.41 31.34
C LYS A 153 2.57 -14.09 31.08
N ILE A 154 2.58 -13.20 32.07
CA ILE A 154 3.27 -11.90 31.99
C ILE A 154 4.78 -12.15 31.86
N SER A 155 5.36 -13.03 32.68
CA SER A 155 6.78 -13.39 32.58
C SER A 155 7.14 -13.94 31.20
N GLN A 156 6.34 -14.85 30.65
CA GLN A 156 6.55 -15.39 29.30
C GLN A 156 6.45 -14.31 28.22
N SER A 157 5.52 -13.36 28.37
CA SER A 157 5.39 -12.23 27.45
C SER A 157 6.60 -11.30 27.53
N VAL A 158 7.05 -10.97 28.74
CA VAL A 158 8.25 -10.17 28.98
C VAL A 158 9.49 -10.86 28.42
N GLU A 159 9.66 -12.17 28.70
CA GLU A 159 10.77 -12.95 28.15
C GLU A 159 10.73 -13.03 26.61
N SER A 160 9.56 -13.11 26.01
CA SER A 160 9.38 -13.04 24.55
C SER A 160 9.80 -11.69 23.99
N ILE A 161 9.59 -10.60 24.71
CA ILE A 161 9.94 -9.23 24.28
C ILE A 161 11.46 -8.97 24.49
N TYR A 162 12.01 -9.36 25.64
CA TYR A 162 13.37 -8.99 26.05
C TYR A 162 14.38 -10.12 25.89
N GLY A 163 13.94 -11.38 25.78
CA GLY A 163 14.83 -12.55 25.64
C GLY A 163 15.50 -12.68 24.27
N ASN A 164 14.98 -12.01 23.27
CA ASN A 164 15.53 -12.03 21.91
C ASN A 164 16.40 -10.80 21.68
N LYS A 165 17.71 -10.98 21.57
CA LYS A 165 18.68 -9.90 21.23
C LYS A 165 18.54 -9.39 19.79
N MET A 166 17.64 -9.94 18.99
CA MET A 166 17.40 -9.51 17.60
C MET A 166 16.22 -8.53 17.57
N PRO A 167 16.36 -7.39 16.88
CA PRO A 167 15.27 -6.45 16.70
C PRO A 167 14.09 -7.16 16.05
N SER A 168 12.88 -6.92 16.56
CA SER A 168 11.65 -7.52 16.03
C SER A 168 10.87 -6.49 15.23
N LEU A 169 10.45 -6.88 14.04
CA LEU A 169 9.52 -6.12 13.21
C LEU A 169 8.13 -6.76 13.32
N TYR A 170 7.17 -6.02 13.83
CA TYR A 170 5.78 -6.46 13.92
C TYR A 170 5.00 -5.89 12.73
N ILE A 171 4.36 -6.76 11.97
CA ILE A 171 3.49 -6.38 10.85
C ILE A 171 2.07 -6.76 11.23
N ASP A 172 1.19 -5.76 11.37
CA ASP A 172 -0.23 -5.98 11.63
C ASP A 172 -0.91 -6.50 10.36
N ILE A 173 -1.49 -7.69 10.47
CA ILE A 173 -2.23 -8.36 9.40
C ILE A 173 -3.70 -8.59 9.75
N THR A 174 -4.23 -7.89 10.77
CA THR A 174 -5.61 -8.08 11.27
C THR A 174 -6.63 -8.05 10.14
N ALA A 175 -6.58 -7.02 9.29
CA ALA A 175 -7.51 -6.87 8.18
C ALA A 175 -7.46 -8.02 7.14
N ILE A 176 -6.35 -8.77 7.07
CA ILE A 176 -6.20 -9.92 6.17
C ILE A 176 -6.69 -11.19 6.87
N ALA A 177 -6.36 -11.34 8.15
CA ALA A 177 -6.67 -12.54 8.93
C ALA A 177 -8.17 -12.68 9.20
N GLU A 178 -8.89 -11.57 9.39
CA GLU A 178 -10.33 -11.60 9.66
C GLU A 178 -11.16 -11.90 8.41
N PHE A 179 -10.81 -11.33 7.28
CA PHE A 179 -11.57 -11.50 6.04
C PHE A 179 -10.72 -11.21 4.81
N ASP A 180 -10.31 -12.24 4.07
CA ASP A 180 -9.57 -12.08 2.80
C ASP A 180 -10.51 -11.73 1.64
N ALA A 181 -10.89 -10.47 1.55
CA ALA A 181 -11.70 -9.94 0.45
C ALA A 181 -10.87 -9.61 -0.81
N LYS A 182 -9.56 -9.83 -0.79
CA LYS A 182 -8.62 -9.46 -1.87
C LYS A 182 -8.72 -7.99 -2.27
N THR A 183 -8.99 -7.12 -1.31
CA THR A 183 -9.08 -5.67 -1.50
C THR A 183 -7.73 -5.07 -1.87
N GLY A 184 -7.74 -3.82 -2.36
CA GLY A 184 -6.51 -3.09 -2.70
C GLY A 184 -5.52 -3.01 -1.52
N ILE A 185 -6.00 -2.76 -0.30
CA ILE A 185 -5.17 -2.70 0.92
C ILE A 185 -4.52 -4.06 1.21
N GLN A 186 -5.28 -5.14 1.12
CA GLN A 186 -4.76 -6.49 1.34
C GLN A 186 -3.71 -6.87 0.30
N ARG A 187 -3.91 -6.51 -0.98
CA ARG A 187 -2.90 -6.70 -2.04
C ARG A 187 -1.61 -5.95 -1.73
N VAL A 188 -1.70 -4.72 -1.19
CA VAL A 188 -0.53 -3.94 -0.76
C VAL A 188 0.26 -4.68 0.31
N VAL A 189 -0.41 -5.13 1.38
CA VAL A 189 0.24 -5.83 2.50
C VAL A 189 0.89 -7.14 2.03
N TYR A 190 0.18 -7.98 1.28
CA TYR A 190 0.75 -9.22 0.71
C TYR A 190 1.96 -8.94 -0.18
N SER A 191 1.88 -7.89 -1.00
CA SER A 191 2.97 -7.57 -1.92
C SER A 191 4.20 -7.03 -1.19
N ILE A 192 4.04 -6.27 -0.12
CA ILE A 192 5.15 -5.83 0.74
C ILE A 192 5.79 -7.04 1.42
N ILE A 193 4.98 -7.93 2.02
CA ILE A 193 5.47 -9.14 2.70
C ILE A 193 6.29 -10.01 1.75
N ASN A 194 5.78 -10.25 0.54
CA ASN A 194 6.43 -11.09 -0.46
C ASN A 194 7.70 -10.46 -1.07
N ASN A 195 7.92 -9.17 -0.85
CA ASN A 195 9.09 -8.45 -1.35
C ASN A 195 9.98 -7.92 -0.23
N ILE A 196 9.93 -8.53 0.97
CA ILE A 196 10.86 -8.18 2.05
C ILE A 196 12.30 -8.44 1.57
N PRO A 197 13.20 -7.44 1.60
CA PRO A 197 14.57 -7.64 1.15
C PRO A 197 15.33 -8.64 2.01
N GLU A 198 16.19 -9.47 1.41
CA GLU A 198 16.95 -10.53 2.09
C GLU A 198 17.77 -10.01 3.30
N LYS A 199 18.28 -8.78 3.22
CA LYS A 199 19.03 -8.17 4.33
C LYS A 199 18.23 -8.03 5.62
N PHE A 200 16.88 -8.10 5.56
CA PHE A 200 16.00 -8.05 6.72
C PHE A 200 15.59 -9.41 7.25
N TYR A 201 16.00 -10.52 6.62
CA TYR A 201 15.73 -11.87 7.15
C TYR A 201 16.42 -12.15 8.49
N ASN A 202 17.40 -11.32 8.85
CA ASN A 202 18.03 -11.38 10.17
C ASN A 202 17.20 -10.69 11.27
N TYR A 203 16.13 -9.98 10.91
CA TYR A 203 15.19 -9.44 11.87
C TYR A 203 14.16 -10.51 12.24
N ASN A 204 13.71 -10.48 13.49
CA ASN A 204 12.61 -11.33 13.92
C ASN A 204 11.29 -10.71 13.43
N ILE A 205 10.86 -11.08 12.23
CA ILE A 205 9.61 -10.58 11.65
C ILE A 205 8.44 -11.37 12.21
N LYS A 206 7.51 -10.67 12.85
CA LYS A 206 6.29 -11.24 13.45
C LYS A 206 5.05 -10.62 12.80
N PHE A 207 4.16 -11.49 12.34
CA PHE A 207 2.83 -11.06 11.89
C PHE A 207 1.90 -11.09 13.10
N VAL A 208 1.19 -9.99 13.34
CA VAL A 208 0.30 -9.84 14.50
C VAL A 208 -1.13 -9.61 14.03
N VAL A 209 -2.06 -10.16 14.77
CA VAL A 209 -3.50 -9.94 14.63
C VAL A 209 -3.96 -9.29 15.92
N LEU A 210 -4.54 -8.11 15.83
CA LEU A 210 -5.12 -7.41 16.97
C LEU A 210 -6.55 -7.97 17.18
N THR A 211 -6.80 -8.58 18.33
CA THR A 211 -8.11 -9.15 18.71
C THR A 211 -8.86 -8.22 19.66
#